data_cd0ac341fcc45798ab7b1eb0aa6f84db
#
_entry.id   cd0ac341fcc45798ab7b1eb0aa6f84db
#
_cell.length_a   1.000
_cell.length_b   1.000
_cell.length_c   1.000
_cell.angle_alpha   90.00
_cell.angle_beta   90.00
_cell.angle_gamma   90.00
#
_symmetry.space_group_name_H-M   'P 1'
#
loop_
_entity.id
_entity.type
_entity.pdbx_description
1 polymer ?
#
loop_
_entity_poly.entity_id
_entity_poly.type
_entity_poly.pdbx_seq_one_letter_code
_entity_poly.pdbx_strand_id
1 'polypeptide(L)'
;MKQNKVEKLLAGVLSISLAMGVNVMPAFAAQVQGPPYEDMSRVYLTKNYELANTGTLSPEETFTFTIDPGTVTDASEGIEAADYMPSVGDVTYAQGEAGSANKTRQIEIQLPKYDSVGVYTYIIHEAAGDSAGVTYYD
;
A
#
# COMPACT_ATOMS: atom_id res chain seq x y z
N MET A 1 11.64 -4.76 -12.80
CA MET A 1 12.42 -4.40 -11.60
C MET A 1 12.04 -3.06 -10.99
N LYS A 2 10.78 -2.68 -11.08
CA LYS A 2 10.23 -1.48 -10.43
C LYS A 2 9.30 -1.79 -9.24
N GLN A 3 9.23 -3.03 -8.83
CA GLN A 3 8.35 -3.50 -7.74
C GLN A 3 8.79 -3.07 -6.34
N ASN A 4 10.03 -2.66 -6.19
CA ASN A 4 10.62 -2.55 -4.86
C ASN A 4 10.32 -1.26 -4.08
N LYS A 5 9.61 -0.29 -4.65
CA LYS A 5 9.44 0.99 -3.95
C LYS A 5 8.28 0.99 -2.98
N VAL A 6 7.22 0.28 -3.28
CA VAL A 6 6.06 0.17 -2.39
C VAL A 6 6.37 -0.83 -1.28
N GLU A 7 6.98 -1.95 -1.63
CA GLU A 7 7.47 -2.93 -0.67
C GLU A 7 8.43 -2.31 0.35
N LYS A 8 9.36 -1.50 -0.15
CA LYS A 8 10.31 -0.81 0.73
C LYS A 8 9.67 0.26 1.62
N LEU A 9 8.56 0.85 1.19
CA LEU A 9 7.88 1.84 1.98
C LEU A 9 7.11 1.19 3.15
N LEU A 10 6.42 0.09 2.89
CA LEU A 10 5.77 -0.71 3.92
C LEU A 10 6.77 -1.33 4.88
N ALA A 11 7.84 -1.88 4.35
CA ALA A 11 8.93 -2.40 5.13
C ALA A 11 9.65 -1.32 5.96
N GLY A 12 9.83 -0.14 5.38
CA GLY A 12 10.52 0.97 6.00
C GLY A 12 9.80 1.52 7.22
N VAL A 13 8.48 1.54 7.19
CA VAL A 13 7.68 2.04 8.31
C VAL A 13 7.70 1.09 9.50
N LEU A 14 7.60 -0.21 9.24
CA LEU A 14 7.70 -1.23 10.29
C LEU A 14 9.11 -1.35 10.86
N SER A 15 10.13 -1.27 10.04
CA SER A 15 11.52 -1.38 10.50
C SER A 15 12.00 -0.17 11.28
N ILE A 16 11.46 1.03 11.04
CA ILE A 16 11.85 2.23 11.80
C ILE A 16 11.30 2.17 13.22
N SER A 17 10.08 1.75 13.40
CA SER A 17 9.53 1.59 14.74
C SER A 17 10.25 0.53 15.55
N LEU A 18 10.84 -0.45 14.89
CA LEU A 18 11.60 -1.48 15.53
C LEU A 18 13.00 -1.11 15.87
N ALA A 19 13.69 -0.48 14.97
CA ALA A 19 15.05 -0.04 15.21
C ALA A 19 15.16 0.91 16.40
N MET A 20 14.08 1.62 16.68
CA MET A 20 14.06 2.54 17.79
C MET A 20 13.68 1.93 19.13
N GLY A 21 13.01 0.78 19.10
CA GLY A 21 12.56 0.13 20.33
C GLY A 21 13.56 -0.85 20.94
N VAL A 22 14.47 -1.36 20.13
CA VAL A 22 15.32 -2.46 20.60
C VAL A 22 16.70 -2.00 20.98
N ASN A 23 17.11 -0.85 20.53
CA ASN A 23 18.41 -0.49 20.65
C ASN A 23 18.71 0.26 21.77
N VAL A 24 18.42 0.04 22.73
CA VAL A 24 18.92 0.77 23.27
C VAL A 24 19.12 1.15 24.26
N MET A 25 18.88 1.05 25.01
CA MET A 25 19.18 2.13 25.73
C MET A 25 19.66 1.83 27.02
N PRO A 26 20.79 2.16 27.32
CA PRO A 26 21.26 2.37 28.68
C PRO A 26 20.26 3.25 29.41
N ALA A 27 20.31 3.23 30.68
CA ALA A 27 19.38 3.81 31.64
C ALA A 27 18.83 5.25 31.41
N PHE A 28 19.28 5.92 30.36
CA PHE A 28 18.77 7.25 30.01
C PHE A 28 17.47 7.24 29.21
N ALA A 29 17.10 6.09 28.67
CA ALA A 29 15.88 5.99 27.89
C ALA A 29 14.60 6.09 28.71
N ALA A 30 14.67 5.80 29.94
CA ALA A 30 13.53 5.87 30.83
C ALA A 30 12.98 7.30 31.03
N GLN A 31 13.66 8.32 30.52
CA GLN A 31 13.27 9.72 30.71
C GLN A 31 12.86 10.45 29.42
N VAL A 32 13.03 9.82 28.28
CA VAL A 32 12.52 10.38 27.04
C VAL A 32 11.17 9.75 26.72
N GLN A 33 10.15 10.24 27.38
CA GLN A 33 8.80 10.04 26.87
C GLN A 33 8.64 10.89 25.62
N GLY A 34 9.14 10.36 24.51
CA GLY A 34 8.66 10.79 23.22
C GLY A 34 7.16 10.47 23.12
N PRO A 35 6.41 11.16 22.24
CA PRO A 35 5.04 10.77 21.98
C PRO A 35 5.00 9.27 21.63
N PRO A 36 3.97 8.54 22.10
CA PRO A 36 3.84 7.15 21.73
C PRO A 36 3.88 7.05 20.22
N TYR A 37 4.81 6.27 19.70
CA TYR A 37 4.81 5.95 18.28
C TYR A 37 3.60 5.08 18.02
N GLU A 38 2.66 5.62 17.26
CA GLU A 38 1.53 4.83 16.78
C GLU A 38 1.90 4.21 15.44
N ASP A 39 1.60 2.94 15.29
CA ASP A 39 1.77 2.26 14.01
C ASP A 39 0.90 2.93 12.96
N MET A 40 1.42 3.06 11.76
CA MET A 40 0.60 3.55 10.65
C MET A 40 -0.54 2.58 10.39
N SER A 41 -1.75 3.08 10.39
CA SER A 41 -2.94 2.28 10.11
C SER A 41 -3.32 2.25 8.64
N ARG A 42 -2.68 3.08 7.80
CA ARG A 42 -3.00 3.18 6.37
C ARG A 42 -1.83 3.71 5.55
N VAL A 43 -1.81 3.31 4.30
CA VAL A 43 -0.93 3.86 3.26
C VAL A 43 -1.75 4.15 2.01
N TYR A 44 -1.21 4.96 1.10
CA TYR A 44 -1.92 5.37 -0.11
C TYR A 44 -1.12 5.04 -1.34
N LEU A 45 -1.81 4.53 -2.35
CA LEU A 45 -1.32 4.44 -3.73
C LEU A 45 -1.99 5.51 -4.58
N THR A 46 -1.33 5.89 -5.65
CA THR A 46 -1.89 6.83 -6.62
C THR A 46 -2.25 6.08 -7.89
N LYS A 47 -3.53 6.13 -8.27
CA LYS A 47 -4.01 5.65 -9.58
C LYS A 47 -4.20 6.83 -10.51
N ASN A 48 -3.64 6.73 -11.71
CA ASN A 48 -3.90 7.66 -12.81
C ASN A 48 -4.67 6.95 -13.92
N TYR A 49 -5.76 7.59 -14.36
CA TYR A 49 -6.51 7.13 -15.52
C TYR A 49 -6.19 8.05 -16.71
N GLU A 50 -5.38 7.54 -17.63
CA GLU A 50 -4.88 8.32 -18.77
C GLU A 50 -5.66 8.01 -20.04
N LEU A 51 -5.80 9.00 -20.93
CA LEU A 51 -6.29 8.80 -22.27
C LEU A 51 -5.14 8.46 -23.22
N ALA A 52 -5.32 7.40 -23.99
CA ALA A 52 -4.38 7.05 -25.07
C ALA A 52 -4.46 8.03 -26.24
N ASN A 53 -5.63 8.61 -26.49
CA ASN A 53 -5.88 9.52 -27.59
C ASN A 53 -6.68 10.74 -27.13
N THR A 54 -6.34 11.89 -27.66
CA THR A 54 -7.13 13.12 -27.46
C THR A 54 -8.37 13.10 -28.35
N GLY A 55 -9.50 13.58 -27.83
CA GLY A 55 -10.76 13.74 -28.59
C GLY A 55 -11.81 12.66 -28.39
N THR A 56 -11.53 11.67 -27.55
CA THR A 56 -12.52 10.68 -27.09
C THR A 56 -12.79 10.85 -25.60
N LEU A 57 -13.99 10.55 -25.18
CA LEU A 57 -14.33 10.48 -23.76
C LEU A 57 -14.04 9.06 -23.26
N SER A 58 -13.39 8.95 -22.10
CA SER A 58 -13.26 7.66 -21.43
C SER A 58 -14.62 7.16 -20.94
N PRO A 59 -14.86 5.85 -20.91
CA PRO A 59 -16.01 5.31 -20.22
C PRO A 59 -15.93 5.59 -18.71
N GLU A 60 -17.06 5.41 -18.03
CA GLU A 60 -17.05 5.20 -16.59
C GLU A 60 -16.32 3.88 -16.33
N GLU A 61 -15.43 3.87 -15.34
CA GLU A 61 -14.62 2.69 -15.06
C GLU A 61 -14.37 2.54 -13.57
N THR A 62 -14.46 1.32 -13.09
CA THR A 62 -14.07 0.96 -11.72
C THR A 62 -12.86 0.04 -11.78
N PHE A 63 -11.77 0.49 -11.20
CA PHE A 63 -10.56 -0.30 -11.03
C PHE A 63 -10.59 -0.99 -9.68
N THR A 64 -10.48 -2.31 -9.70
CA THR A 64 -10.44 -3.15 -8.50
C THR A 64 -9.03 -3.63 -8.26
N PHE A 65 -8.71 -3.86 -7.00
CA PHE A 65 -7.37 -4.26 -6.59
C PHE A 65 -7.44 -5.47 -5.66
N THR A 66 -6.45 -6.34 -5.78
CA THR A 66 -6.25 -7.47 -4.87
C THR A 66 -4.90 -7.36 -4.20
N ILE A 67 -4.77 -7.97 -3.03
CA ILE A 67 -3.51 -8.02 -2.29
C ILE A 67 -3.19 -9.48 -2.01
N ASP A 68 -2.01 -9.90 -2.43
CA ASP A 68 -1.47 -11.21 -2.12
C ASP A 68 -0.41 -11.12 -1.03
N PRO A 69 -0.34 -12.12 -0.14
CA PRO A 69 0.71 -12.17 0.87
C PRO A 69 2.06 -12.47 0.20
N GLY A 70 3.07 -11.75 0.61
CA GLY A 70 4.44 -11.99 0.22
C GLY A 70 5.22 -12.69 1.34
N THR A 71 6.38 -12.16 1.67
CA THR A 71 7.29 -12.73 2.66
C THR A 71 7.28 -11.94 3.96
N VAL A 72 7.64 -12.60 5.04
CA VAL A 72 7.97 -11.97 6.32
C VAL A 72 9.42 -12.24 6.63
N THR A 73 10.16 -11.20 7.02
CA THR A 73 11.55 -11.31 7.51
C THR A 73 11.70 -10.55 8.82
N ASP A 74 12.75 -10.85 9.54
CA ASP A 74 13.06 -10.20 10.83
C ASP A 74 11.93 -10.30 11.86
N ALA A 75 11.13 -11.36 11.78
CA ALA A 75 10.04 -11.66 12.69
C ALA A 75 10.33 -12.93 13.51
N SER A 76 9.50 -13.18 14.51
CA SER A 76 9.51 -14.45 15.24
C SER A 76 9.17 -15.61 14.32
N GLU A 77 9.68 -16.80 14.64
CA GLU A 77 9.40 -18.00 13.86
C GLU A 77 7.89 -18.29 13.79
N GLY A 78 7.42 -18.70 12.62
CA GLY A 78 6.02 -19.06 12.39
C GLY A 78 5.09 -17.90 12.07
N ILE A 79 5.59 -16.69 11.91
CA ILE A 79 4.80 -15.54 11.48
C ILE A 79 4.74 -15.50 9.95
N GLU A 80 3.53 -15.43 9.41
CA GLU A 80 3.28 -15.38 7.96
C GLU A 80 2.55 -14.08 7.57
N ALA A 81 2.84 -13.57 6.37
CA ALA A 81 2.16 -12.38 5.86
C ALA A 81 0.65 -12.60 5.68
N ALA A 82 0.25 -13.83 5.41
CA ALA A 82 -1.15 -14.21 5.25
C ALA A 82 -1.99 -14.03 6.52
N ASP A 83 -1.37 -14.03 7.70
CA ASP A 83 -2.07 -13.81 8.96
C ASP A 83 -2.43 -12.34 9.21
N TYR A 84 -1.79 -11.45 8.45
CA TYR A 84 -1.89 -9.99 8.62
C TYR A 84 -2.18 -9.30 7.29
N MET A 85 -3.28 -9.66 6.64
CA MET A 85 -3.61 -9.12 5.33
C MET A 85 -4.13 -7.68 5.41
N PRO A 86 -3.50 -6.74 4.69
CA PRO A 86 -4.08 -5.43 4.44
C PRO A 86 -5.35 -5.53 3.60
N SER A 87 -6.14 -4.48 3.61
CA SER A 87 -7.28 -4.35 2.71
C SER A 87 -7.13 -3.13 1.81
N VAL A 88 -7.64 -3.23 0.59
CA VAL A 88 -7.61 -2.17 -0.41
C VAL A 88 -9.01 -1.96 -0.96
N GLY A 89 -9.37 -0.70 -1.22
CA GLY A 89 -10.65 -0.34 -1.83
C GLY A 89 -10.54 -0.19 -3.35
N ASP A 90 -11.68 -0.18 -4.01
CA ASP A 90 -11.80 0.10 -5.44
C ASP A 90 -11.77 1.61 -5.69
N VAL A 91 -11.48 2.00 -6.94
CA VAL A 91 -11.56 3.38 -7.36
C VAL A 91 -12.40 3.50 -8.63
N THR A 92 -13.40 4.38 -8.58
CA THR A 92 -14.30 4.64 -9.72
C THR A 92 -14.02 6.01 -10.32
N TYR A 93 -13.95 6.04 -11.63
CA TYR A 93 -13.88 7.26 -12.44
C TYR A 93 -15.16 7.39 -13.24
N ALA A 94 -15.73 8.58 -13.25
CA ALA A 94 -16.85 8.89 -14.10
C ALA A 94 -16.42 9.00 -15.58
N GLN A 95 -17.39 8.96 -16.48
CA GLN A 95 -17.15 9.18 -17.90
C GLN A 95 -16.41 10.50 -18.15
N GLY A 96 -15.35 10.46 -18.94
CA GLY A 96 -14.55 11.63 -19.31
C GLY A 96 -13.52 12.08 -18.27
N GLU A 97 -13.32 11.36 -17.19
CA GLU A 97 -12.32 11.71 -16.19
C GLU A 97 -10.89 11.29 -16.57
N ALA A 98 -10.71 10.29 -17.45
CA ALA A 98 -9.39 9.95 -17.93
C ALA A 98 -8.69 11.13 -18.61
N GLY A 99 -7.45 11.37 -18.30
CA GLY A 99 -6.67 12.48 -18.84
C GLY A 99 -7.14 13.87 -18.39
N SER A 100 -8.19 13.99 -17.61
CA SER A 100 -8.70 15.26 -17.08
C SER A 100 -7.95 15.71 -15.83
N ALA A 101 -8.33 16.84 -15.24
CA ALA A 101 -7.83 17.27 -13.94
C ALA A 101 -8.17 16.28 -12.81
N ASN A 102 -9.19 15.44 -13.01
CA ASN A 102 -9.66 14.45 -12.04
C ASN A 102 -9.13 13.03 -12.29
N LYS A 103 -8.16 12.88 -13.18
CA LYS A 103 -7.59 11.58 -13.55
C LYS A 103 -6.84 10.86 -12.43
N THR A 104 -6.48 11.57 -11.39
CA THR A 104 -5.70 11.03 -10.28
C THR A 104 -6.57 10.76 -9.07
N ARG A 105 -6.47 9.55 -8.52
CA ARG A 105 -7.14 9.12 -7.29
C ARG A 105 -6.14 8.53 -6.32
N GLN A 106 -6.40 8.77 -5.04
CA GLN A 106 -5.70 8.08 -3.97
C GLN A 106 -6.48 6.82 -3.58
N ILE A 107 -5.79 5.70 -3.54
CA ILE A 107 -6.33 4.42 -3.11
C ILE A 107 -5.80 4.18 -1.70
N GLU A 108 -6.70 4.09 -0.74
CA GLU A 108 -6.34 3.80 0.64
C GLU A 108 -6.14 2.30 0.81
N ILE A 109 -5.01 1.93 1.39
CA ILE A 109 -4.72 0.59 1.86
C ILE A 109 -4.75 0.65 3.37
N GLN A 110 -5.67 -0.08 3.97
CA GLN A 110 -5.75 -0.20 5.42
C GLN A 110 -4.82 -1.31 5.88
N LEU A 111 -3.92 -0.98 6.79
CA LEU A 111 -2.99 -1.92 7.37
C LEU A 111 -3.64 -2.60 8.59
N PRO A 112 -3.43 -3.91 8.76
CA PRO A 112 -3.86 -4.59 9.97
C PRO A 112 -3.01 -4.15 11.16
N LYS A 113 -3.44 -4.52 12.34
CA LYS A 113 -2.58 -4.46 13.50
C LYS A 113 -1.64 -5.65 13.49
N TYR A 114 -0.34 -5.38 13.51
CA TYR A 114 0.68 -6.41 13.57
C TYR A 114 1.01 -6.72 15.03
N ASP A 115 0.90 -7.98 15.41
CA ASP A 115 1.19 -8.44 16.78
C ASP A 115 2.66 -8.85 16.95
N SER A 116 3.38 -8.99 15.87
CA SER A 116 4.79 -9.31 15.84
C SER A 116 5.56 -8.29 15.03
N VAL A 117 6.74 -8.04 15.52
CA VAL A 117 7.73 -7.24 14.85
C VAL A 117 8.26 -7.98 13.65
N GLY A 118 8.44 -7.30 12.52
CA GLY A 118 8.95 -7.90 11.30
C GLY A 118 8.81 -6.98 10.08
N VAL A 119 9.34 -7.45 8.97
CA VAL A 119 9.17 -6.83 7.66
C VAL A 119 8.18 -7.67 6.87
N TYR A 120 6.99 -7.15 6.68
CA TYR A 120 5.90 -7.81 5.96
C TYR A 120 5.83 -7.27 4.53
N THR A 121 5.85 -8.15 3.56
CA THR A 121 5.77 -7.81 2.13
C THR A 121 4.45 -8.27 1.56
N TYR A 122 3.84 -7.44 0.73
CA TYR A 122 2.59 -7.74 0.03
C TYR A 122 2.71 -7.33 -1.43
N ILE A 123 1.98 -8.03 -2.30
CA ILE A 123 1.91 -7.72 -3.71
C ILE A 123 0.49 -7.22 -4.00
N ILE A 124 0.39 -6.07 -4.63
CA ILE A 124 -0.90 -5.50 -5.01
C ILE A 124 -1.04 -5.59 -6.51
N HIS A 125 -2.13 -6.18 -6.94
CA HIS A 125 -2.49 -6.34 -8.34
C HIS A 125 -3.71 -5.50 -8.69
N GLU A 126 -3.68 -4.85 -9.84
CA GLU A 126 -4.87 -4.29 -10.46
C GLU A 126 -5.59 -5.40 -11.22
N ALA A 127 -6.84 -5.68 -10.88
CA ALA A 127 -7.61 -6.68 -11.57
C ALA A 127 -7.92 -6.23 -13.00
N ALA A 128 -7.75 -7.14 -13.95
CA ALA A 128 -8.15 -6.87 -15.33
C ALA A 128 -9.67 -6.69 -15.40
N GLY A 129 -10.11 -5.59 -16.00
CA GLY A 129 -11.50 -5.34 -16.35
C GLY A 129 -11.80 -5.75 -17.79
N ASP A 130 -13.01 -5.48 -18.23
CA ASP A 130 -13.52 -5.84 -19.55
C ASP A 130 -14.03 -4.64 -20.37
N SER A 131 -13.83 -3.43 -19.89
CA SER A 131 -14.30 -2.22 -20.57
C SER A 131 -13.57 -2.00 -21.88
N ALA A 132 -14.32 -1.84 -22.95
CA ALA A 132 -13.77 -1.63 -24.27
C ALA A 132 -12.92 -0.35 -24.35
N GLY A 133 -11.69 -0.48 -24.83
CA GLY A 133 -10.76 0.64 -24.97
C GLY A 133 -10.02 1.03 -23.71
N VAL A 134 -10.14 0.25 -22.63
CA VAL A 134 -9.35 0.41 -21.41
C VAL A 134 -8.22 -0.62 -21.38
N THR A 135 -7.03 -0.17 -21.00
CA THR A 135 -5.89 -1.05 -20.76
C THR A 135 -5.62 -1.09 -19.25
N TYR A 136 -5.56 -2.28 -18.72
CA TYR A 136 -5.27 -2.56 -17.32
C TYR A 136 -3.83 -3.03 -17.17
N TYR A 137 -3.18 -2.60 -16.13
CA TYR A 137 -1.78 -2.95 -15.85
C TYR A 137 -1.71 -3.70 -14.51
N ASP A 138 -1.23 -4.92 -14.60
CA ASP A 138 -0.89 -5.74 -13.43
C ASP A 138 0.58 -5.57 -13.03
#